data_8637cee6a83fab6f4f49fae35ff6e853
#
_entry.id   8637cee6a83fab6f4f49fae35ff6e853
#
_cell.length_a   1.000
_cell.length_b   1.000
_cell.length_c   1.000
_cell.angle_alpha   90.00
_cell.angle_beta   90.00
_cell.angle_gamma   90.00
#
_symmetry.space_group_name_H-M   'P 1'
#
loop_
_entity.id
_entity.type
_entity.pdbx_description
1 polymer ?
#
loop_
_entity_poly.entity_id
_entity_poly.type
_entity_poly.pdbx_seq_one_letter_code
_entity_poly.pdbx_strand_id
1 'polypeptide(L)'
;DTKGGGAASEAAVFEDLNMFNMKRSVDNELLVFKSKQLMKSVVKRLDLDISYSIREGLRTLELYSHSPVVVRFPEANESLEFGLTVVPVSDKEVSLSGFFSEELEEEGQVLEDQTLTVALNDTVSTPIGKVVVTPSLYYTDLYYGSEITVSKSNQDRVALDYNESLQVVLASKTATILNLSLQ
;
A
#
# COMPACT_ATOMS: atom_id res chain seq x y z
N ASP A 1 24.65 -65.27 -5.29
CA ASP A 1 23.54 -64.41 -5.79
C ASP A 1 23.25 -63.30 -4.80
N THR A 2 23.92 -62.20 -5.02
CA THR A 2 23.64 -60.93 -4.30
C THR A 2 23.80 -59.80 -5.29
N LYS A 3 22.75 -59.53 -6.08
CA LYS A 3 22.60 -58.32 -6.89
C LYS A 3 21.12 -57.88 -6.88
N GLY A 4 20.76 -57.06 -5.95
CA GLY A 4 19.43 -56.46 -5.86
C GLY A 4 19.28 -55.30 -4.90
N GLY A 5 20.35 -54.88 -4.18
CA GLY A 5 20.26 -53.85 -3.15
C GLY A 5 20.70 -52.43 -3.56
N GLY A 6 21.38 -52.27 -4.70
CA GLY A 6 21.95 -50.96 -5.06
C GLY A 6 20.96 -49.95 -5.68
N ALA A 7 20.12 -50.43 -6.61
CA ALA A 7 19.25 -49.53 -7.37
C ALA A 7 18.11 -48.90 -6.54
N ALA A 8 17.57 -49.66 -5.56
CA ALA A 8 16.52 -49.10 -4.66
C ALA A 8 17.09 -48.08 -3.68
N SER A 9 18.34 -48.24 -3.26
CA SER A 9 19.05 -47.30 -2.38
C SER A 9 19.43 -46.01 -3.12
N GLU A 10 19.85 -46.10 -4.39
CA GLU A 10 20.17 -44.94 -5.20
C GLU A 10 18.90 -44.11 -5.54
N ALA A 11 17.80 -44.77 -5.89
CA ALA A 11 16.52 -44.09 -6.14
C ALA A 11 16.01 -43.34 -4.91
N ALA A 12 16.10 -43.96 -3.72
CA ALA A 12 15.72 -43.29 -2.46
C ALA A 12 16.59 -42.06 -2.15
N VAL A 13 17.91 -42.15 -2.40
CA VAL A 13 18.84 -41.03 -2.23
C VAL A 13 18.53 -39.89 -3.22
N PHE A 14 18.20 -40.21 -4.47
CA PHE A 14 17.77 -39.18 -5.45
C PHE A 14 16.44 -38.54 -5.09
N GLU A 15 15.49 -39.28 -4.55
CA GLU A 15 14.21 -38.76 -4.09
C GLU A 15 14.39 -37.84 -2.89
N ASP A 16 15.22 -38.23 -1.92
CA ASP A 16 15.58 -37.41 -0.77
C ASP A 16 16.33 -36.11 -1.18
N LEU A 17 17.25 -36.20 -2.14
CA LEU A 17 17.95 -35.02 -2.69
C LEU A 17 17.03 -34.09 -3.44
N ASN A 18 16.08 -34.60 -4.21
CA ASN A 18 15.08 -33.81 -4.90
C ASN A 18 14.15 -33.11 -3.91
N MET A 19 13.66 -33.80 -2.89
CA MET A 19 12.86 -33.23 -1.81
C MET A 19 13.64 -32.15 -1.04
N PHE A 20 14.93 -32.37 -0.78
CA PHE A 20 15.78 -31.39 -0.10
C PHE A 20 15.99 -30.12 -0.95
N ASN A 21 16.23 -30.28 -2.25
CA ASN A 21 16.37 -29.17 -3.18
C ASN A 21 15.05 -28.38 -3.35
N MET A 22 13.91 -29.07 -3.44
CA MET A 22 12.59 -28.42 -3.47
C MET A 22 12.31 -27.64 -2.19
N LYS A 23 12.57 -28.22 -1.02
CA LYS A 23 12.38 -27.54 0.26
C LYS A 23 13.24 -26.28 0.36
N ARG A 24 14.52 -26.37 -0.04
CA ARG A 24 15.44 -25.23 -0.04
C ARG A 24 15.00 -24.12 -1.00
N SER A 25 14.45 -24.46 -2.16
CA SER A 25 13.89 -23.49 -3.11
C SER A 25 12.69 -22.76 -2.52
N VAL A 26 11.77 -23.49 -1.90
CA VAL A 26 10.58 -22.91 -1.25
C VAL A 26 10.93 -22.05 -0.06
N ASP A 27 11.89 -22.47 0.78
CA ASP A 27 12.36 -21.66 1.91
C ASP A 27 12.99 -20.34 1.43
N ASN A 28 13.71 -20.34 0.32
CA ASN A 28 14.24 -19.12 -0.29
C ASN A 28 13.13 -18.22 -0.82
N GLU A 29 12.11 -18.75 -1.46
CA GLU A 29 10.95 -17.98 -1.94
C GLU A 29 10.18 -17.35 -0.77
N LEU A 30 9.99 -18.09 0.34
CA LEU A 30 9.41 -17.57 1.58
C LEU A 30 10.19 -16.35 2.13
N LEU A 31 11.51 -16.42 2.12
CA LEU A 31 12.37 -15.32 2.54
C LEU A 31 12.22 -14.09 1.61
N VAL A 32 12.07 -14.31 0.31
CA VAL A 32 11.85 -13.23 -0.65
C VAL A 32 10.50 -12.56 -0.40
N PHE A 33 9.42 -13.32 -0.18
CA PHE A 33 8.10 -12.75 0.13
C PHE A 33 8.09 -11.92 1.42
N LYS A 34 8.90 -12.31 2.42
CA LYS A 34 9.09 -11.56 3.67
C LYS A 34 10.17 -10.49 3.58
N SER A 35 10.70 -10.22 2.41
CA SER A 35 11.70 -9.18 2.21
C SER A 35 11.08 -7.78 2.37
N LYS A 36 11.66 -6.97 3.26
CA LYS A 36 11.29 -5.55 3.43
C LYS A 36 11.35 -4.78 2.11
N GLN A 37 12.35 -5.07 1.26
CA GLN A 37 12.53 -4.43 -0.02
C GLN A 37 11.38 -4.74 -1.00
N LEU A 38 10.93 -5.99 -1.04
CA LEU A 38 9.78 -6.39 -1.86
C LEU A 38 8.52 -5.68 -1.36
N MET A 39 8.26 -5.70 -0.05
CA MET A 39 7.08 -5.05 0.52
C MET A 39 7.08 -3.54 0.26
N LYS A 40 8.22 -2.86 0.43
CA LYS A 40 8.35 -1.43 0.06
C LYS A 40 8.02 -1.19 -1.42
N SER A 41 8.47 -2.06 -2.31
CA SER A 41 8.14 -1.97 -3.74
C SER A 41 6.64 -2.16 -4.01
N VAL A 42 5.98 -3.04 -3.27
CA VAL A 42 4.52 -3.24 -3.33
C VAL A 42 3.77 -2.01 -2.84
N VAL A 43 4.14 -1.47 -1.67
CA VAL A 43 3.55 -0.26 -1.10
C VAL A 43 3.64 0.89 -2.10
N LYS A 44 4.83 1.13 -2.65
CA LYS A 44 5.06 2.19 -3.64
C LYS A 44 4.27 1.98 -4.93
N ARG A 45 4.19 0.75 -5.43
CA ARG A 45 3.53 0.44 -6.71
C ARG A 45 2.00 0.54 -6.64
N LEU A 46 1.45 0.28 -5.46
CA LEU A 46 0.01 0.26 -5.22
C LEU A 46 -0.49 1.49 -4.45
N ASP A 47 0.40 2.48 -4.19
CA ASP A 47 0.11 3.69 -3.41
C ASP A 47 -0.54 3.36 -2.04
N LEU A 48 -0.08 2.27 -1.37
CA LEU A 48 -0.66 1.82 -0.10
C LEU A 48 -0.31 2.74 1.08
N ASP A 49 0.58 3.67 0.88
CA ASP A 49 0.93 4.73 1.83
C ASP A 49 -0.06 5.92 1.76
N ILE A 50 -1.04 5.90 0.85
CA ILE A 50 -2.08 6.91 0.76
C ILE A 50 -3.42 6.29 1.17
N SER A 51 -4.03 6.84 2.23
CA SER A 51 -5.33 6.42 2.71
C SER A 51 -6.40 7.49 2.46
N TYR A 52 -7.63 7.03 2.31
CA TYR A 52 -8.80 7.86 2.04
C TYR A 52 -9.89 7.53 3.05
N SER A 53 -10.38 8.51 3.75
CA SER A 53 -11.49 8.33 4.68
C SER A 53 -12.55 9.42 4.54
N ILE A 54 -13.78 9.08 4.89
CA ILE A 54 -14.91 10.01 4.93
C ILE A 54 -15.53 9.97 6.32
N ARG A 55 -15.99 11.13 6.78
CA ARG A 55 -16.69 11.22 8.07
C ARG A 55 -18.19 11.16 7.87
N GLU A 56 -18.81 10.12 8.43
CA GLU A 56 -20.27 9.96 8.48
C GLU A 56 -20.76 10.11 9.92
N GLY A 57 -21.23 11.29 10.26
CA GLY A 57 -21.63 11.64 11.62
C GLY A 57 -20.47 11.53 12.61
N LEU A 58 -20.52 10.57 13.54
CA LEU A 58 -19.47 10.32 14.54
C LEU A 58 -18.47 9.21 14.13
N ARG A 59 -18.63 8.62 12.96
CA ARG A 59 -17.76 7.53 12.46
C ARG A 59 -16.89 8.01 11.32
N THR A 60 -15.64 7.54 11.31
CA THR A 60 -14.75 7.65 10.18
C THR A 60 -14.76 6.31 9.44
N LEU A 61 -15.07 6.35 8.15
CA LEU A 61 -15.09 5.18 7.28
C LEU A 61 -13.90 5.27 6.32
N GLU A 62 -13.12 4.21 6.27
CA GLU A 62 -12.05 4.06 5.29
C GLU A 62 -12.64 3.68 3.93
N LEU A 63 -12.26 4.41 2.88
CA LEU A 63 -12.79 4.20 1.54
C LEU A 63 -11.99 3.16 0.73
N TYR A 64 -10.77 2.85 1.16
CA TYR A 64 -9.87 1.91 0.45
C TYR A 64 -9.84 2.20 -1.06
N SER A 65 -10.12 1.18 -1.88
CA SER A 65 -10.18 1.28 -3.34
C SER A 65 -11.44 1.96 -3.90
N HIS A 66 -12.40 2.34 -3.04
CA HIS A 66 -13.67 2.96 -3.45
C HIS A 66 -13.68 4.49 -3.28
N SER A 67 -12.52 5.08 -3.03
CA SER A 67 -12.41 6.54 -2.98
C SER A 67 -12.88 7.17 -4.30
N PRO A 68 -13.70 8.23 -4.28
CA PRO A 68 -14.10 8.94 -5.50
C PRO A 68 -12.93 9.69 -6.16
N VAL A 69 -11.87 9.97 -5.43
CA VAL A 69 -10.68 10.66 -5.93
C VAL A 69 -9.43 9.83 -5.72
N VAL A 70 -8.46 10.01 -6.61
CA VAL A 70 -7.08 9.56 -6.48
C VAL A 70 -6.20 10.78 -6.37
N VAL A 71 -5.47 10.90 -5.28
CA VAL A 71 -4.56 12.02 -5.02
C VAL A 71 -3.12 11.56 -5.19
N ARG A 72 -2.33 12.34 -5.90
CA ARG A 72 -0.89 12.11 -6.08
C ARG A 72 -0.10 13.31 -5.62
N PHE A 73 1.06 13.01 -5.09
CA PHE A 73 2.03 13.98 -4.58
C PHE A 73 3.35 13.83 -5.34
N PRO A 74 3.49 14.45 -6.54
CA PRO A 74 4.60 14.17 -7.46
C PRO A 74 6.01 14.45 -6.90
N GLU A 75 6.12 15.35 -5.93
CA GLU A 75 7.39 15.78 -5.33
C GLU A 75 7.56 15.29 -3.89
N ALA A 76 6.63 14.46 -3.39
CA ALA A 76 6.69 14.02 -2.01
C ALA A 76 7.83 13.03 -1.75
N ASN A 77 8.53 13.24 -0.65
CA ASN A 77 9.48 12.27 -0.11
C ASN A 77 8.73 11.06 0.45
N GLU A 78 9.31 9.88 0.29
CA GLU A 78 8.74 8.61 0.75
C GLU A 78 8.56 8.53 2.27
N SER A 79 9.37 9.28 3.04
CA SER A 79 9.38 9.28 4.51
C SER A 79 8.42 10.29 5.15
N LEU A 80 7.90 11.26 4.39
CA LEU A 80 7.06 12.32 4.95
C LEU A 80 5.64 11.84 5.24
N GLU A 81 5.06 12.41 6.31
CA GLU A 81 3.69 12.21 6.73
C GLU A 81 2.93 13.53 6.67
N PHE A 82 1.91 13.56 5.86
CA PHE A 82 1.08 14.74 5.65
C PHE A 82 -0.27 14.38 5.05
N GLY A 83 -1.16 15.35 4.96
CA GLY A 83 -2.44 15.15 4.32
C GLY A 83 -3.22 16.42 4.09
N LEU A 84 -4.42 16.23 3.56
CA LEU A 84 -5.37 17.31 3.24
C LEU A 84 -6.79 16.76 3.20
N THR A 85 -7.75 17.68 3.18
CA THR A 85 -9.15 17.38 2.90
C THR A 85 -9.48 17.75 1.46
N VAL A 86 -10.09 16.83 0.72
CA VAL A 86 -10.59 17.03 -0.64
C VAL A 86 -12.11 17.01 -0.61
N VAL A 87 -12.73 18.05 -1.15
CA VAL A 87 -14.18 18.15 -1.28
C VAL A 87 -14.54 18.23 -2.78
N PRO A 88 -15.18 17.22 -3.38
CA PRO A 88 -15.72 17.31 -4.73
C PRO A 88 -16.76 18.44 -4.83
N VAL A 89 -16.58 19.34 -5.79
CA VAL A 89 -17.48 20.49 -6.00
C VAL A 89 -18.34 20.33 -7.24
N SER A 90 -17.72 19.80 -8.30
CA SER A 90 -18.40 19.60 -9.58
C SER A 90 -17.74 18.43 -10.36
N ASP A 91 -18.18 18.16 -11.56
CA ASP A 91 -17.55 17.18 -12.47
C ASP A 91 -16.13 17.58 -12.91
N LYS A 92 -15.69 18.81 -12.62
CA LYS A 92 -14.40 19.37 -13.07
C LYS A 92 -13.51 19.91 -11.95
N GLU A 93 -14.08 20.18 -10.77
CA GLU A 93 -13.39 20.92 -9.73
C GLU A 93 -13.54 20.26 -8.37
N VAL A 94 -12.52 20.39 -7.58
CA VAL A 94 -12.49 20.03 -6.16
C VAL A 94 -11.98 21.19 -5.32
N SER A 95 -12.40 21.24 -4.06
CA SER A 95 -11.84 22.12 -3.05
C SER A 95 -10.84 21.38 -2.20
N LEU A 96 -9.67 21.98 -1.94
CA LEU A 96 -8.60 21.45 -1.10
C LEU A 96 -8.47 22.35 0.14
N SER A 97 -8.42 21.74 1.32
CA SER A 97 -8.29 22.43 2.60
C SER A 97 -7.70 21.51 3.67
N GLY A 98 -7.61 21.96 4.91
CA GLY A 98 -7.19 21.15 6.04
C GLY A 98 -5.81 20.50 5.84
N PHE A 99 -4.87 21.27 5.28
CA PHE A 99 -3.51 20.79 5.06
C PHE A 99 -2.81 20.58 6.39
N PHE A 100 -2.17 19.43 6.55
CA PHE A 100 -1.31 19.16 7.70
C PHE A 100 -0.01 18.47 7.26
N SER A 101 1.05 18.64 8.03
CA SER A 101 2.34 17.99 7.82
C SER A 101 3.02 17.83 9.17
N GLU A 102 3.38 16.61 9.53
CA GLU A 102 4.04 16.29 10.79
C GLU A 102 5.39 17.01 10.89
N GLU A 103 6.19 17.03 9.81
CA GLU A 103 7.49 17.71 9.76
C GLU A 103 7.36 19.23 10.00
N LEU A 104 6.39 19.89 9.36
CA LEU A 104 6.19 21.33 9.52
C LEU A 104 5.67 21.69 10.92
N GLU A 105 4.84 20.84 11.52
CA GLU A 105 4.36 21.01 12.89
C GLU A 105 5.51 20.83 13.91
N GLU A 106 6.40 19.86 13.71
CA GLU A 106 7.59 19.65 14.54
C GLU A 106 8.56 20.85 14.44
N GLU A 107 8.66 21.48 13.27
CA GLU A 107 9.43 22.72 13.08
C GLU A 107 8.75 23.98 13.64
N GLY A 108 7.54 23.84 14.19
CA GLY A 108 6.75 24.95 14.73
C GLY A 108 6.13 25.85 13.67
N GLN A 109 6.03 25.37 12.44
CA GLN A 109 5.33 26.04 11.35
C GLN A 109 3.83 25.71 11.42
N VAL A 110 3.01 26.73 11.57
CA VAL A 110 1.56 26.58 11.50
C VAL A 110 1.14 26.73 10.05
N LEU A 111 0.56 25.69 9.46
CA LEU A 111 -0.04 25.80 8.14
C LEU A 111 -1.28 26.70 8.22
N GLU A 112 -1.33 27.71 7.37
CA GLU A 112 -2.50 28.58 7.28
C GLU A 112 -3.72 27.78 6.85
N ASP A 113 -4.85 28.05 7.48
CA ASP A 113 -6.14 27.46 7.09
C ASP A 113 -6.61 28.14 5.81
N GLN A 114 -6.19 27.57 4.67
CA GLN A 114 -6.56 28.06 3.35
C GLN A 114 -7.38 27.02 2.59
N THR A 115 -8.27 27.52 1.76
CA THR A 115 -9.08 26.70 0.87
C THR A 115 -8.73 27.05 -0.58
N LEU A 116 -8.41 26.03 -1.39
CA LEU A 116 -8.04 26.17 -2.79
C LEU A 116 -9.06 25.43 -3.65
N THR A 117 -9.74 26.11 -4.58
CA THR A 117 -10.54 25.44 -5.60
C THR A 117 -9.67 25.19 -6.83
N VAL A 118 -9.57 23.95 -7.24
CA VAL A 118 -8.66 23.50 -8.29
C VAL A 118 -9.37 22.58 -9.30
N ALA A 119 -8.93 22.63 -10.54
CA ALA A 119 -9.44 21.73 -11.56
C ALA A 119 -8.90 20.31 -11.36
N LEU A 120 -9.74 19.33 -11.65
CA LEU A 120 -9.33 17.92 -11.67
C LEU A 120 -8.24 17.71 -12.73
N ASN A 121 -7.29 16.83 -12.43
CA ASN A 121 -6.13 16.45 -13.25
C ASN A 121 -5.06 17.56 -13.41
N ASP A 122 -5.26 18.74 -12.85
CA ASP A 122 -4.26 19.79 -12.85
C ASP A 122 -3.28 19.61 -11.68
N THR A 123 -2.03 20.03 -11.90
CA THR A 123 -1.03 20.09 -10.84
C THR A 123 -1.12 21.45 -10.14
N VAL A 124 -1.39 21.44 -8.84
CA VAL A 124 -1.50 22.64 -8.03
C VAL A 124 -0.42 22.67 -6.95
N SER A 125 0.11 23.87 -6.67
CA SER A 125 1.00 24.10 -5.52
C SER A 125 0.18 24.36 -4.27
N THR A 126 0.46 23.60 -3.22
CA THR A 126 -0.21 23.68 -1.92
C THR A 126 0.83 23.86 -0.80
N PRO A 127 0.43 24.14 0.44
CA PRO A 127 1.35 24.22 1.57
C PRO A 127 2.16 22.96 1.84
N ILE A 128 1.65 21.78 1.42
CA ILE A 128 2.31 20.48 1.57
C ILE A 128 3.01 20.00 0.29
N GLY A 129 3.24 20.91 -0.66
CA GLY A 129 3.88 20.59 -1.95
C GLY A 129 2.89 20.49 -3.11
N LYS A 130 3.35 19.94 -4.23
CA LYS A 130 2.50 19.77 -5.41
C LYS A 130 1.52 18.60 -5.25
N VAL A 131 0.27 18.87 -5.62
CA VAL A 131 -0.84 17.92 -5.53
C VAL A 131 -1.54 17.82 -6.89
N VAL A 132 -1.94 16.60 -7.25
CA VAL A 132 -2.80 16.33 -8.40
C VAL A 132 -3.98 15.49 -7.91
N VAL A 133 -5.20 15.94 -8.17
CA VAL A 133 -6.43 15.20 -7.85
C VAL A 133 -7.05 14.69 -9.14
N THR A 134 -7.21 13.40 -9.25
CA THR A 134 -7.80 12.73 -10.42
C THR A 134 -9.11 12.06 -10.01
N PRO A 135 -10.21 12.16 -10.79
CA PRO A 135 -11.43 11.44 -10.50
C PRO A 135 -11.23 9.94 -10.70
N SER A 136 -11.76 9.14 -9.79
CA SER A 136 -11.81 7.68 -9.92
C SER A 136 -13.10 7.24 -10.65
N LEU A 137 -13.30 5.92 -10.80
CA LEU A 137 -14.55 5.36 -11.31
C LEU A 137 -15.76 5.60 -10.38
N TYR A 138 -15.50 5.96 -9.13
CA TYR A 138 -16.52 6.24 -8.10
C TYR A 138 -16.86 7.73 -7.99
N TYR A 139 -16.24 8.60 -8.81
CA TYR A 139 -16.50 10.02 -8.79
C TYR A 139 -17.89 10.32 -9.37
N THR A 140 -18.82 10.66 -8.49
CA THR A 140 -20.20 10.99 -8.84
C THR A 140 -20.69 12.20 -8.02
N ASP A 141 -21.82 12.78 -8.43
CA ASP A 141 -22.49 13.88 -7.75
C ASP A 141 -22.92 13.53 -6.30
N LEU A 142 -23.03 12.25 -5.97
CA LEU A 142 -23.30 11.78 -4.60
C LEU A 142 -22.22 12.21 -3.60
N TYR A 143 -21.00 12.43 -4.07
CA TYR A 143 -19.89 12.88 -3.23
C TYR A 143 -19.70 14.40 -3.20
N TYR A 144 -20.50 15.17 -3.96
CA TYR A 144 -20.36 16.64 -3.93
C TYR A 144 -20.67 17.19 -2.55
N GLY A 145 -19.72 17.99 -2.03
CA GLY A 145 -19.76 18.53 -0.68
C GLY A 145 -19.31 17.57 0.42
N SER A 146 -18.93 16.32 0.09
CA SER A 146 -18.40 15.39 1.07
C SER A 146 -16.93 15.65 1.35
N GLU A 147 -16.57 15.69 2.63
CA GLU A 147 -15.18 15.87 3.08
C GLU A 147 -14.44 14.53 3.06
N ILE A 148 -13.50 14.39 2.13
CA ILE A 148 -12.63 13.21 2.01
C ILE A 148 -11.27 13.58 2.58
N THR A 149 -10.92 12.98 3.71
CA THR A 149 -9.59 13.11 4.28
C THR A 149 -8.63 12.19 3.55
N VAL A 150 -7.54 12.76 3.06
CA VAL A 150 -6.46 12.06 2.37
C VAL A 150 -5.21 12.17 3.23
N SER A 151 -4.64 11.05 3.60
CA SER A 151 -3.43 11.00 4.44
C SER A 151 -2.35 10.19 3.74
N LYS A 152 -1.14 10.77 3.65
CA LYS A 152 0.06 10.08 3.22
C LYS A 152 0.88 9.69 4.44
N SER A 153 1.24 8.42 4.53
CA SER A 153 2.07 7.85 5.58
C SER A 153 3.49 7.55 5.09
N ASN A 154 4.42 7.37 6.02
CA ASN A 154 5.78 6.94 5.74
C ASN A 154 5.77 5.55 5.09
N GLN A 155 6.33 5.42 3.87
CA GLN A 155 6.33 4.17 3.11
C GLN A 155 7.08 3.03 3.80
N ASP A 156 8.16 3.34 4.52
CA ASP A 156 8.93 2.32 5.26
C ASP A 156 8.13 1.74 6.43
N ARG A 157 7.33 2.59 7.12
CA ARG A 157 6.44 2.17 8.21
C ARG A 157 5.30 1.30 7.66
N VAL A 158 4.63 1.77 6.62
CA VAL A 158 3.55 1.01 5.97
C VAL A 158 4.06 -0.34 5.44
N ALA A 159 5.26 -0.38 4.85
CA ALA A 159 5.85 -1.62 4.39
C ALA A 159 6.19 -2.59 5.54
N LEU A 160 6.57 -2.07 6.71
CA LEU A 160 6.81 -2.88 7.89
C LEU A 160 5.49 -3.48 8.43
N ASP A 161 4.44 -2.66 8.55
CA ASP A 161 3.12 -3.08 9.04
C ASP A 161 2.53 -4.18 8.15
N TYR A 162 2.60 -4.02 6.82
CA TYR A 162 2.18 -5.07 5.89
C TYR A 162 3.06 -6.32 5.96
N ASN A 163 4.36 -6.17 6.17
CA ASN A 163 5.27 -7.32 6.31
C ASN A 163 4.98 -8.12 7.57
N GLU A 164 4.66 -7.46 8.68
CA GLU A 164 4.30 -8.10 9.95
C GLU A 164 2.93 -8.80 9.87
N SER A 165 1.95 -8.20 9.18
CA SER A 165 0.62 -8.78 8.97
C SER A 165 0.58 -9.86 7.87
N LEU A 166 1.61 -9.95 7.02
CA LEU A 166 1.67 -10.94 5.95
C LEU A 166 2.01 -12.33 6.50
N GLN A 167 1.07 -13.26 6.37
CA GLN A 167 1.30 -14.67 6.61
C GLN A 167 1.54 -15.40 5.29
N VAL A 168 2.64 -16.15 5.24
CA VAL A 168 3.01 -16.97 4.09
C VAL A 168 3.22 -18.39 4.59
N VAL A 169 2.38 -19.31 4.15
CA VAL A 169 2.42 -20.71 4.56
C VAL A 169 2.34 -21.64 3.34
N LEU A 170 3.04 -22.78 3.44
CA LEU A 170 2.90 -23.85 2.44
C LEU A 170 1.49 -24.44 2.48
N ALA A 171 0.89 -24.65 1.30
CA ALA A 171 -0.43 -25.29 1.20
C ALA A 171 -0.41 -26.74 1.72
N SER A 172 0.74 -27.43 1.61
CA SER A 172 1.01 -28.73 2.26
C SER A 172 2.51 -28.94 2.40
N LYS A 173 2.94 -29.96 3.17
CA LYS A 173 4.36 -30.26 3.41
C LYS A 173 5.15 -30.64 2.15
N THR A 174 4.46 -31.04 1.09
CA THR A 174 5.04 -31.45 -0.20
C THR A 174 4.63 -30.55 -1.36
N ALA A 175 3.88 -29.46 -1.08
CA ALA A 175 3.43 -28.55 -2.11
C ALA A 175 4.50 -27.50 -2.45
N THR A 176 4.55 -27.11 -3.71
CA THR A 176 5.25 -25.91 -4.18
C THR A 176 4.33 -24.67 -4.21
N ILE A 177 3.14 -24.77 -3.62
CA ILE A 177 2.12 -23.72 -3.58
C ILE A 177 2.20 -23.02 -2.23
N LEU A 178 2.26 -21.70 -2.25
CA LEU A 178 2.22 -20.82 -1.09
C LEU A 178 0.84 -20.18 -0.97
N ASN A 179 0.31 -20.18 0.25
CA ASN A 179 -0.86 -19.41 0.60
C ASN A 179 -0.39 -18.12 1.28
N LEU A 180 -0.84 -16.97 0.76
CA LEU A 180 -0.59 -15.65 1.32
C LEU A 180 -1.89 -15.12 1.90
N SER A 181 -1.84 -14.58 3.12
CA SER A 181 -2.96 -13.90 3.76
C SER A 181 -2.46 -12.70 4.57
N LEU A 182 -3.27 -11.66 4.64
CA LEU A 182 -3.09 -10.51 5.54
C LEU A 182 -4.04 -10.67 6.72
N GLN A 183 -3.55 -10.38 7.92
CA GLN A 183 -4.32 -10.37 9.17
C GLN A 183 -4.57 -8.96 9.66
#